data_cbd42cff9d910458579bdd84c812cbf8
#
_entry.id   cbd42cff9d910458579bdd84c812cbf8
#
_cell.length_a   1.000
_cell.length_b   1.000
_cell.length_c   1.000
_cell.angle_alpha   90.00
_cell.angle_beta   90.00
_cell.angle_gamma   90.00
#
_symmetry.space_group_name_H-M   'P 1'
#
loop_
_entity.id
_entity.type
_entity.pdbx_description
1 polymer ?
#
loop_
_entity_poly.entity_id
_entity_poly.type
_entity_poly.pdbx_seq_one_letter_code
_entity_poly.pdbx_strand_id
1 'polypeptide(L)'
;RDLDWEAEILQITRDLGKTWEVIPSRPTITVSDLNIDQRPKILARQIWYQWDFFEKNEGRAKADFEAWARHNRMASSFGTHTRHVWQDIIAANEDEFEAHPEYRALTGGRRGGNKFCVTNPAVIEMCKAYALDYLDAHADADMVSMEPSDGGEHCECEKCVALGGVSNRVFYLVNIVARHVAEQ
;
A
#
# COMPACT_ATOMS: atom_id res chain seq x y z
N ARG A 1 26.65 -4.79 18.54
CA ARG A 1 25.68 -4.28 19.51
C ARG A 1 24.85 -5.46 19.93
N ASP A 2 25.03 -5.89 21.17
CA ASP A 2 24.15 -6.86 21.76
C ASP A 2 22.78 -6.23 21.92
N LEU A 3 21.82 -6.75 21.16
CA LEU A 3 20.46 -6.29 21.22
C LEU A 3 19.83 -6.93 22.46
N ASP A 4 19.30 -6.12 23.37
CA ASP A 4 18.56 -6.60 24.53
C ASP A 4 17.13 -7.00 24.12
N TRP A 5 17.07 -7.97 23.20
CA TRP A 5 15.81 -8.50 22.69
C TRP A 5 14.96 -9.20 23.76
N GLU A 6 15.60 -9.65 24.84
CA GLU A 6 14.91 -10.24 26.00
C GLU A 6 14.07 -9.21 26.74
N ALA A 7 14.60 -8.00 26.93
CA ALA A 7 13.86 -6.91 27.56
C ALA A 7 12.67 -6.47 26.71
N GLU A 8 12.82 -6.44 25.37
CA GLU A 8 11.75 -6.07 24.47
C GLU A 8 10.63 -7.12 24.41
N ILE A 9 10.97 -8.41 24.34
CA ILE A 9 9.96 -9.48 24.41
C ILE A 9 9.21 -9.46 25.74
N LEU A 10 9.91 -9.22 26.84
CA LEU A 10 9.29 -9.09 28.16
C LEU A 10 8.34 -7.91 28.23
N GLN A 11 8.68 -6.78 27.60
CA GLN A 11 7.81 -5.61 27.56
C GLN A 11 6.54 -5.89 26.76
N ILE A 12 6.68 -6.45 25.57
CA ILE A 12 5.53 -6.81 24.72
C ILE A 12 4.61 -7.81 25.43
N THR A 13 5.16 -8.80 26.12
CA THR A 13 4.36 -9.78 26.84
C THR A 13 3.67 -9.21 28.07
N ARG A 14 4.28 -8.24 28.76
CA ARG A 14 3.64 -7.48 29.84
C ARG A 14 2.48 -6.65 29.34
N ASP A 15 2.67 -5.95 28.22
CA ASP A 15 1.65 -5.10 27.59
C ASP A 15 0.45 -5.92 27.11
N LEU A 16 0.67 -7.18 26.72
CA LEU A 16 -0.38 -8.14 26.39
C LEU A 16 -0.97 -8.88 27.60
N GLY A 17 -0.55 -8.56 28.83
CA GLY A 17 -1.03 -9.19 30.05
C GLY A 17 -0.62 -10.67 30.19
N LYS A 18 0.43 -11.12 29.49
CA LYS A 18 0.96 -12.49 29.57
C LYS A 18 2.27 -12.50 30.34
N THR A 19 2.40 -13.44 31.26
CA THR A 19 3.64 -13.71 31.95
C THR A 19 4.34 -14.91 31.31
N TRP A 20 5.60 -14.72 30.92
CA TRP A 20 6.46 -15.82 30.45
C TRP A 20 7.34 -16.29 31.60
N GLU A 21 7.30 -17.56 31.90
CA GLU A 21 7.97 -18.08 33.08
C GLU A 21 9.47 -18.27 32.96
N VAL A 22 10.02 -18.27 31.74
CA VAL A 22 11.46 -18.52 31.58
C VAL A 22 12.03 -17.76 30.37
N ILE A 23 12.68 -16.66 30.65
CA ILE A 23 13.72 -16.15 29.74
C ILE A 23 15.05 -16.38 30.46
N PRO A 24 15.99 -17.15 29.90
CA PRO A 24 17.28 -17.37 30.49
C PRO A 24 18.03 -16.05 30.67
N SER A 25 18.59 -15.82 31.83
CA SER A 25 19.39 -14.63 32.17
C SER A 25 20.73 -14.53 31.41
N ARG A 26 20.94 -15.33 30.39
CA ARG A 26 22.14 -15.28 29.55
C ARG A 26 21.79 -14.79 28.17
N PRO A 27 22.27 -13.59 27.77
CA PRO A 27 21.98 -12.99 26.50
C PRO A 27 22.73 -13.64 25.30
N THR A 28 23.50 -14.67 25.50
CA THR A 28 24.34 -15.25 24.45
C THR A 28 24.05 -16.74 24.33
N ILE A 29 23.52 -17.13 23.18
CA ILE A 29 23.46 -18.51 22.74
C ILE A 29 24.61 -18.68 21.75
N THR A 30 25.63 -19.47 22.11
CA THR A 30 26.70 -19.85 21.21
C THR A 30 26.31 -21.14 20.51
N VAL A 31 26.07 -21.08 19.22
CA VAL A 31 25.81 -22.25 18.40
C VAL A 31 26.99 -22.43 17.47
N SER A 32 27.68 -23.57 17.59
CA SER A 32 28.74 -23.94 16.65
C SER A 32 28.10 -24.48 15.36
N ASP A 33 28.66 -24.08 14.22
CA ASP A 33 28.31 -24.61 12.89
C ASP A 33 26.87 -24.30 12.42
N LEU A 34 26.33 -23.16 12.86
CA LEU A 34 25.04 -22.72 12.38
C LEU A 34 25.17 -22.08 10.99
N ASN A 35 24.69 -22.77 9.97
CA ASN A 35 24.56 -22.24 8.62
C ASN A 35 23.08 -22.20 8.24
N ILE A 36 22.44 -21.02 8.38
CA ILE A 36 21.04 -20.83 8.06
C ILE A 36 20.93 -19.87 6.89
N ASP A 37 20.52 -20.37 5.72
CA ASP A 37 20.09 -19.55 4.59
C ASP A 37 18.57 -19.63 4.51
N GLN A 38 17.89 -18.58 4.99
CA GLN A 38 16.43 -18.46 4.95
C GLN A 38 16.03 -17.21 4.18
N ARG A 39 15.25 -17.40 3.12
CA ARG A 39 14.65 -16.31 2.37
C ARG A 39 13.16 -16.20 2.69
N PRO A 40 12.64 -14.99 2.98
CA PRO A 40 11.23 -14.80 3.14
C PRO A 40 10.47 -15.19 1.87
N LYS A 41 9.36 -15.91 2.01
CA LYS A 41 8.47 -16.22 0.87
C LYS A 41 7.64 -15.01 0.45
N ILE A 42 7.47 -14.04 1.35
CA ILE A 42 6.76 -12.78 1.11
C ILE A 42 7.82 -11.70 1.02
N LEU A 43 7.92 -11.02 -0.14
CA LEU A 43 8.94 -10.01 -0.43
C LEU A 43 8.79 -8.77 0.45
N ALA A 44 7.57 -8.28 0.62
CA ALA A 44 7.28 -7.12 1.44
C ALA A 44 6.44 -7.53 2.65
N ARG A 45 6.91 -7.19 3.85
CA ARG A 45 6.19 -7.41 5.10
C ARG A 45 6.18 -6.09 5.85
N GLN A 46 5.07 -5.40 5.78
CA GLN A 46 4.87 -4.10 6.42
C GLN A 46 3.60 -4.12 7.24
N ILE A 47 3.63 -3.42 8.38
CA ILE A 47 2.45 -2.96 9.09
C ILE A 47 2.44 -1.45 8.97
N TRP A 48 1.32 -0.92 8.50
CA TRP A 48 1.12 0.51 8.52
C TRP A 48 0.81 0.96 9.95
N TYR A 49 1.56 1.92 10.46
CA TYR A 49 1.37 2.51 11.78
C TYR A 49 1.20 4.02 11.63
N GLN A 50 0.10 4.52 12.17
CA GLN A 50 -0.23 5.94 12.07
C GLN A 50 0.28 6.69 13.31
N TRP A 51 1.46 7.26 13.21
CA TRP A 51 2.16 7.96 14.30
C TRP A 51 1.38 9.14 14.86
N ASP A 52 0.74 9.90 13.95
CA ASP A 52 0.10 11.19 14.24
C ASP A 52 -1.16 11.07 15.08
N PHE A 53 -1.74 9.88 15.19
CA PHE A 53 -3.03 9.68 15.84
C PHE A 53 -2.93 9.36 17.33
N PHE A 54 -1.83 8.78 17.78
CA PHE A 54 -1.78 8.14 19.09
C PHE A 54 -0.73 8.69 20.05
N GLU A 55 0.26 9.47 19.59
CA GLU A 55 1.33 9.92 20.48
C GLU A 55 1.81 11.35 20.25
N LYS A 56 1.93 12.05 21.40
CA LYS A 56 2.57 13.38 21.44
C LYS A 56 4.10 13.36 21.25
N ASN A 57 4.72 12.16 21.16
CA ASN A 57 6.15 11.93 21.01
C ASN A 57 6.46 11.03 19.81
N GLU A 58 6.10 11.50 18.61
CA GLU A 58 6.26 10.77 17.34
C GLU A 58 7.65 10.16 17.13
N GLY A 59 8.71 10.86 17.50
CA GLY A 59 10.06 10.40 17.26
C GLY A 59 10.44 9.14 18.03
N ARG A 60 9.97 8.98 19.27
CA ARG A 60 10.25 7.81 20.10
C ARG A 60 9.43 6.61 19.63
N ALA A 61 8.14 6.79 19.45
CA ALA A 61 7.26 5.72 18.99
C ALA A 61 7.68 5.18 17.61
N LYS A 62 8.12 6.04 16.72
CA LYS A 62 8.67 5.64 15.43
C LYS A 62 9.93 4.81 15.60
N ALA A 63 10.88 5.24 16.43
CA ALA A 63 12.13 4.51 16.68
C ALA A 63 11.88 3.14 17.31
N ASP A 64 10.98 3.07 18.29
CA ASP A 64 10.60 1.82 18.96
C ASP A 64 9.92 0.85 17.98
N PHE A 65 9.02 1.35 17.12
CA PHE A 65 8.40 0.54 16.08
C PHE A 65 9.42 0.05 15.03
N GLU A 66 10.31 0.91 14.58
CA GLU A 66 11.35 0.51 13.63
C GLU A 66 12.28 -0.55 14.21
N ALA A 67 12.61 -0.45 15.50
CA ALA A 67 13.36 -1.48 16.20
C ALA A 67 12.58 -2.80 16.26
N TRP A 68 11.33 -2.74 16.67
CA TRP A 68 10.43 -3.88 16.70
C TRP A 68 10.26 -4.51 15.30
N ALA A 69 10.06 -3.71 14.25
CA ALA A 69 9.90 -4.18 12.89
C ALA A 69 11.16 -4.92 12.39
N ARG A 70 12.35 -4.39 12.72
CA ARG A 70 13.62 -5.06 12.40
C ARG A 70 13.76 -6.41 13.10
N HIS A 71 13.43 -6.49 14.41
CA HIS A 71 13.46 -7.75 15.18
C HIS A 71 12.49 -8.79 14.62
N ASN A 72 11.34 -8.34 14.14
CA ASN A 72 10.33 -9.22 13.54
C ASN A 72 10.55 -9.45 12.05
N ARG A 73 11.70 -9.06 11.50
CA ARG A 73 12.05 -9.20 10.08
C ARG A 73 10.98 -8.60 9.16
N MET A 74 10.39 -7.48 9.59
CA MET A 74 9.37 -6.75 8.85
C MET A 74 9.95 -5.62 8.02
N ALA A 75 11.25 -5.44 8.01
CA ALA A 75 11.91 -4.48 7.15
C ALA A 75 11.66 -4.85 5.69
N SER A 76 11.16 -3.90 4.93
CA SER A 76 10.97 -4.02 3.50
C SER A 76 11.92 -3.08 2.80
N SER A 77 12.68 -3.61 1.87
CA SER A 77 13.39 -2.80 0.87
C SER A 77 12.48 -2.48 -0.32
N PHE A 78 11.20 -2.85 -0.23
CA PHE A 78 10.24 -2.67 -1.30
C PHE A 78 9.68 -1.25 -1.26
N GLY A 79 9.95 -0.47 -2.29
CA GLY A 79 9.45 0.89 -2.46
C GLY A 79 7.97 0.87 -2.82
N THR A 80 7.11 1.07 -1.82
CA THR A 80 5.66 1.07 -2.03
C THR A 80 5.13 2.47 -2.26
N HIS A 81 4.34 2.63 -3.32
CA HIS A 81 3.50 3.80 -3.53
C HIS A 81 2.06 3.44 -3.20
N THR A 82 1.60 3.82 -2.02
CA THR A 82 0.24 3.55 -1.53
C THR A 82 -0.49 4.87 -1.29
N ARG A 83 -1.37 5.25 -2.21
CA ARG A 83 -2.18 6.47 -2.10
C ARG A 83 -3.35 6.42 -3.08
N HIS A 84 -4.37 7.23 -2.82
CA HIS A 84 -5.56 7.39 -3.66
C HIS A 84 -5.24 8.20 -4.92
N VAL A 85 -4.77 7.54 -5.97
CA VAL A 85 -4.28 8.22 -7.18
C VAL A 85 -5.37 8.64 -8.16
N TRP A 86 -6.61 8.13 -8.03
CA TRP A 86 -7.65 8.48 -8.99
C TRP A 86 -7.95 9.98 -9.00
N GLN A 87 -7.96 10.62 -7.84
CA GLN A 87 -8.13 12.08 -7.75
C GLN A 87 -6.94 12.84 -8.34
N ASP A 88 -5.72 12.30 -8.24
CA ASP A 88 -4.54 12.91 -8.84
C ASP A 88 -4.60 12.83 -10.37
N ILE A 89 -5.03 11.69 -10.91
CA ILE A 89 -5.24 11.50 -12.35
C ILE A 89 -6.32 12.46 -12.88
N ILE A 90 -7.43 12.62 -12.13
CA ILE A 90 -8.47 13.60 -12.49
C ILE A 90 -7.90 15.02 -12.47
N ALA A 91 -7.20 15.41 -11.41
CA ALA A 91 -6.63 16.75 -11.27
C ALA A 91 -5.59 17.07 -12.36
N ALA A 92 -4.77 16.08 -12.72
CA ALA A 92 -3.79 16.24 -13.81
C ALA A 92 -4.41 16.37 -15.21
N ASN A 93 -5.67 15.98 -15.37
CA ASN A 93 -6.41 15.99 -16.64
C ASN A 93 -7.75 16.74 -16.52
N GLU A 94 -7.84 17.75 -15.64
CA GLU A 94 -9.12 18.38 -15.29
C GLU A 94 -9.84 18.95 -16.51
N ASP A 95 -9.14 19.61 -17.44
CA ASP A 95 -9.71 20.17 -18.67
C ASP A 95 -10.41 19.08 -19.53
N GLU A 96 -9.82 17.90 -19.60
CA GLU A 96 -10.40 16.74 -20.30
C GLU A 96 -11.63 16.19 -19.59
N PHE A 97 -11.59 16.14 -18.25
CA PHE A 97 -12.73 15.70 -17.45
C PHE A 97 -13.87 16.72 -17.44
N GLU A 98 -13.60 18.01 -17.64
CA GLU A 98 -14.61 19.06 -17.82
C GLU A 98 -15.21 19.00 -19.23
N ALA A 99 -14.38 18.83 -20.27
CA ALA A 99 -14.84 18.70 -21.64
C ALA A 99 -15.63 17.41 -21.90
N HIS A 100 -15.34 16.35 -21.15
CA HIS A 100 -15.87 15.00 -21.31
C HIS A 100 -16.50 14.47 -20.00
N PRO A 101 -17.69 14.91 -19.60
CA PRO A 101 -18.34 14.47 -18.37
C PRO A 101 -18.49 12.95 -18.24
N GLU A 102 -18.52 12.22 -19.38
CA GLU A 102 -18.59 10.76 -19.42
C GLU A 102 -17.33 10.06 -18.88
N TYR A 103 -16.24 10.78 -18.70
CA TYR A 103 -15.03 10.26 -18.05
C TYR A 103 -15.24 10.08 -16.55
N ARG A 104 -16.03 10.94 -15.92
CA ARG A 104 -16.36 10.82 -14.52
C ARG A 104 -17.33 9.65 -14.23
N ALA A 105 -17.30 9.14 -13.03
CA ALA A 105 -18.20 8.09 -12.59
C ALA A 105 -19.67 8.51 -12.73
N LEU A 106 -20.51 7.63 -13.24
CA LEU A 106 -21.97 7.77 -13.22
C LEU A 106 -22.50 7.22 -11.92
N THR A 107 -23.10 8.05 -11.10
CA THR A 107 -23.66 7.64 -9.80
C THR A 107 -25.01 8.30 -9.60
N GLY A 108 -26.04 7.51 -9.31
CA GLY A 108 -27.40 8.02 -9.15
C GLY A 108 -27.90 8.82 -10.39
N GLY A 109 -27.49 8.43 -11.57
CA GLY A 109 -27.85 9.08 -12.84
C GLY A 109 -27.09 10.37 -13.16
N ARG A 110 -26.06 10.73 -12.38
CA ARG A 110 -25.24 11.93 -12.59
C ARG A 110 -23.76 11.57 -12.73
N ARG A 111 -23.04 12.35 -13.58
CA ARG A 111 -21.60 12.24 -13.73
C ARG A 111 -20.92 13.26 -12.82
N GLY A 112 -19.90 12.83 -12.06
CA GLY A 112 -19.17 13.72 -11.16
C GLY A 112 -18.37 12.99 -10.10
N GLY A 113 -17.95 13.76 -9.07
CA GLY A 113 -17.21 13.24 -7.92
C GLY A 113 -15.71 13.02 -8.20
N ASN A 114 -15.05 12.33 -7.27
CA ASN A 114 -13.62 12.06 -7.30
C ASN A 114 -13.25 10.68 -7.87
N LYS A 115 -14.17 10.08 -8.60
CA LYS A 115 -13.99 8.80 -9.29
C LYS A 115 -14.33 8.92 -10.77
N PHE A 116 -13.83 8.00 -11.55
CA PHE A 116 -14.02 7.97 -12.99
C PHE A 116 -14.60 6.63 -13.50
N CYS A 117 -14.94 6.61 -14.77
CA CYS A 117 -15.47 5.45 -15.47
C CYS A 117 -14.32 4.52 -15.88
N VAL A 118 -14.13 3.39 -15.18
CA VAL A 118 -13.03 2.44 -15.42
C VAL A 118 -13.11 1.70 -16.76
N THR A 119 -14.24 1.80 -17.47
CA THR A 119 -14.42 1.21 -18.81
C THR A 119 -14.32 2.23 -19.93
N ASN A 120 -14.04 3.50 -19.61
CA ASN A 120 -13.84 4.53 -20.63
C ASN A 120 -12.41 4.42 -21.20
N PRO A 121 -12.24 4.25 -22.52
CA PRO A 121 -10.92 4.06 -23.12
C PRO A 121 -9.94 5.22 -22.88
N ALA A 122 -10.41 6.48 -22.97
CA ALA A 122 -9.56 7.64 -22.74
C ALA A 122 -9.06 7.69 -21.27
N VAL A 123 -9.92 7.40 -20.31
CA VAL A 123 -9.53 7.32 -18.89
C VAL A 123 -8.52 6.20 -18.64
N ILE A 124 -8.67 5.06 -19.33
CA ILE A 124 -7.70 3.95 -19.24
C ILE A 124 -6.33 4.42 -19.76
N GLU A 125 -6.26 5.16 -20.86
CA GLU A 125 -4.99 5.70 -21.37
C GLU A 125 -4.36 6.72 -20.39
N MET A 126 -5.16 7.58 -19.77
CA MET A 126 -4.67 8.49 -18.70
C MET A 126 -4.07 7.71 -17.52
N CYS A 127 -4.70 6.61 -17.12
CA CYS A 127 -4.18 5.75 -16.05
C CYS A 127 -2.86 5.06 -16.44
N LYS A 128 -2.72 4.64 -17.69
CA LYS A 128 -1.48 4.05 -18.21
C LYS A 128 -0.35 5.08 -18.23
N ALA A 129 -0.63 6.28 -18.76
CA ALA A 129 0.33 7.39 -18.79
C ALA A 129 0.79 7.74 -17.38
N TYR A 130 -0.14 7.92 -16.45
CA TYR A 130 0.19 8.19 -15.04
C TYR A 130 1.13 7.14 -14.45
N ALA A 131 0.87 5.85 -14.71
CA ALA A 131 1.68 4.78 -14.16
C ALA A 131 3.12 4.79 -14.71
N LEU A 132 3.29 5.03 -16.00
CA LEU A 132 4.61 5.13 -16.64
C LEU A 132 5.36 6.37 -16.16
N ASP A 133 4.71 7.54 -16.19
CA ASP A 133 5.32 8.80 -15.72
C ASP A 133 5.78 8.70 -14.26
N TYR A 134 4.98 8.03 -13.41
CA TYR A 134 5.36 7.81 -12.02
C TYR A 134 6.61 6.93 -11.90
N LEU A 135 6.66 5.79 -12.60
CA LEU A 135 7.78 4.86 -12.55
C LEU A 135 9.05 5.47 -13.14
N ASP A 136 8.93 6.25 -14.21
CA ASP A 136 10.05 6.97 -14.81
C ASP A 136 10.63 8.03 -13.87
N ALA A 137 9.77 8.70 -13.11
CA ALA A 137 10.19 9.72 -12.15
C ALA A 137 10.75 9.12 -10.83
N HIS A 138 10.48 7.86 -10.54
CA HIS A 138 10.83 7.18 -9.28
C HIS A 138 11.51 5.83 -9.55
N ALA A 139 12.77 5.88 -9.96
CA ALA A 139 13.55 4.69 -10.34
C ALA A 139 13.75 3.67 -9.19
N ASP A 140 13.50 4.08 -7.95
CA ASP A 140 13.55 3.23 -6.74
C ASP A 140 12.18 2.66 -6.33
N ALA A 141 11.12 2.98 -7.07
CA ALA A 141 9.78 2.45 -6.80
C ALA A 141 9.63 1.03 -7.36
N ASP A 142 9.22 0.10 -6.51
CA ASP A 142 8.89 -1.28 -6.90
C ASP A 142 7.43 -1.44 -7.32
N MET A 143 6.60 -0.43 -7.10
CA MET A 143 5.19 -0.43 -7.49
C MET A 143 4.62 0.98 -7.61
N VAL A 144 3.58 1.11 -8.41
CA VAL A 144 2.73 2.30 -8.50
C VAL A 144 1.31 1.97 -8.04
N SER A 145 0.70 2.88 -7.28
CA SER A 145 -0.70 2.74 -6.88
C SER A 145 -1.64 3.01 -8.06
N MET A 146 -2.74 2.27 -8.08
CA MET A 146 -3.92 2.56 -8.90
C MET A 146 -5.19 2.53 -8.04
N GLU A 147 -5.04 2.94 -6.79
CA GLU A 147 -6.08 2.89 -5.76
C GLU A 147 -7.13 3.99 -5.99
N PRO A 148 -8.43 3.63 -5.91
CA PRO A 148 -9.50 4.62 -5.97
C PRO A 148 -9.51 5.51 -4.73
N SER A 149 -10.10 6.70 -4.86
CA SER A 149 -10.42 7.56 -3.73
C SER A 149 -11.38 6.87 -2.77
N ASP A 150 -11.32 7.22 -1.49
CA ASP A 150 -12.22 6.70 -0.45
C ASP A 150 -13.70 6.92 -0.77
N GLY A 151 -14.54 6.15 -0.09
CA GLY A 151 -15.98 6.22 -0.18
C GLY A 151 -16.60 5.38 -1.32
N GLY A 152 -17.91 5.47 -1.43
CA GLY A 152 -18.69 4.80 -2.46
C GLY A 152 -18.55 5.43 -3.84
N GLU A 153 -19.66 5.64 -4.53
CA GLU A 153 -19.75 6.42 -5.78
C GLU A 153 -18.96 5.85 -6.97
N HIS A 154 -18.78 4.53 -7.02
CA HIS A 154 -18.19 3.89 -8.18
C HIS A 154 -19.15 3.91 -9.38
N CYS A 155 -18.60 4.02 -10.59
CA CYS A 155 -19.36 4.19 -11.82
C CYS A 155 -20.40 3.07 -12.02
N GLU A 156 -21.66 3.46 -12.19
CA GLU A 156 -22.83 2.60 -12.38
C GLU A 156 -23.28 2.50 -13.85
N CYS A 157 -22.46 2.94 -14.79
CA CYS A 157 -22.79 2.77 -16.21
C CYS A 157 -22.86 1.28 -16.58
N GLU A 158 -23.64 0.94 -17.60
CA GLU A 158 -23.88 -0.42 -18.03
C GLU A 158 -22.59 -1.25 -18.19
N LYS A 159 -21.56 -0.69 -18.83
CA LYS A 159 -20.27 -1.36 -19.02
C LYS A 159 -19.55 -1.65 -17.70
N CYS A 160 -19.57 -0.71 -16.76
CA CYS A 160 -18.96 -0.90 -15.45
C CYS A 160 -19.72 -1.93 -14.61
N VAL A 161 -21.05 -1.88 -14.63
CA VAL A 161 -21.89 -2.84 -13.91
C VAL A 161 -21.73 -4.26 -14.47
N ALA A 162 -21.58 -4.41 -15.79
CA ALA A 162 -21.34 -5.70 -16.43
C ALA A 162 -20.04 -6.39 -15.95
N LEU A 163 -19.06 -5.66 -15.41
CA LEU A 163 -17.85 -6.23 -14.81
C LEU A 163 -18.11 -6.87 -13.44
N GLY A 164 -19.29 -6.65 -12.85
CA GLY A 164 -19.67 -7.18 -11.55
C GLY A 164 -19.46 -6.18 -10.39
N GLY A 165 -19.05 -6.68 -9.22
CA GLY A 165 -18.86 -5.88 -8.01
C GLY A 165 -17.76 -4.82 -8.13
N VAL A 166 -17.73 -3.90 -7.16
CA VAL A 166 -16.76 -2.79 -7.14
C VAL A 166 -15.31 -3.30 -7.25
N SER A 167 -14.95 -4.32 -6.50
CA SER A 167 -13.60 -4.91 -6.57
C SER A 167 -13.26 -5.39 -7.98
N ASN A 168 -14.19 -6.02 -8.68
CA ASN A 168 -13.97 -6.49 -10.05
C ASN A 168 -13.69 -5.32 -11.00
N ARG A 169 -14.39 -4.19 -10.83
CA ARG A 169 -14.21 -2.97 -11.64
C ARG A 169 -12.82 -2.35 -11.40
N VAL A 170 -12.40 -2.28 -10.15
CA VAL A 170 -11.07 -1.76 -9.80
C VAL A 170 -9.98 -2.68 -10.36
N PHE A 171 -10.07 -4.00 -10.13
CA PHE A 171 -9.08 -4.95 -10.64
C PHE A 171 -9.09 -5.07 -12.17
N TYR A 172 -10.22 -4.82 -12.84
CA TYR A 172 -10.25 -4.72 -14.30
C TYR A 172 -9.29 -3.62 -14.79
N LEU A 173 -9.38 -2.40 -14.23
CA LEU A 173 -8.49 -1.30 -14.58
C LEU A 173 -7.03 -1.61 -14.20
N VAL A 174 -6.80 -2.05 -12.96
CA VAL A 174 -5.46 -2.38 -12.46
C VAL A 174 -4.76 -3.39 -13.36
N ASN A 175 -5.45 -4.44 -13.78
CA ASN A 175 -4.89 -5.46 -14.65
C ASN A 175 -4.54 -4.94 -16.06
N ILE A 176 -5.30 -3.98 -16.58
CA ILE A 176 -4.99 -3.35 -17.88
C ILE A 176 -3.72 -2.51 -17.75
N VAL A 177 -3.65 -1.67 -16.73
CA VAL A 177 -2.48 -0.80 -16.48
C VAL A 177 -1.24 -1.65 -16.20
N ALA A 178 -1.35 -2.66 -15.35
CA ALA A 178 -0.23 -3.53 -15.01
C ALA A 178 0.34 -4.28 -16.23
N ARG A 179 -0.52 -4.79 -17.12
CA ARG A 179 -0.06 -5.42 -18.37
C ARG A 179 0.65 -4.43 -19.26
N HIS A 180 0.10 -3.22 -19.40
CA HIS A 180 0.73 -2.18 -20.22
C HIS A 180 2.13 -1.81 -19.68
N VAL A 181 2.28 -1.63 -18.38
CA VAL A 181 3.57 -1.36 -17.74
C VAL A 181 4.56 -2.53 -17.95
N ALA A 182 4.08 -3.78 -17.88
CA ALA A 182 4.93 -4.96 -18.07
C ALA A 182 5.41 -5.16 -19.52
N GLU A 183 4.81 -4.49 -20.48
CA GLU A 183 5.15 -4.54 -21.92
C GLU A 183 6.17 -3.46 -22.32
N GLN A 184 6.51 -2.52 -21.41
CA GLN A 184 7.51 -1.47 -21.65
C GLN A 184 8.89 -1.88 -21.15
#